data_f64e408541fdb6a5a81a885f1cfd3000
#
_entry.id   f64e408541fdb6a5a81a885f1cfd3000
#
_cell.length_a   1.000
_cell.length_b   1.000
_cell.length_c   1.000
_cell.angle_alpha   90.00
_cell.angle_beta   90.00
_cell.angle_gamma   90.00
#
_symmetry.space_group_name_H-M   'P 1'
#
loop_
_entity.id
_entity.type
_entity.pdbx_description
1 polymer ?
#
loop_
_entity_poly.entity_id
_entity_poly.type
_entity_poly.pdbx_seq_one_letter_code
_entity_poly.pdbx_strand_id
1 'polypeptide(L)'
;MTALACCALQPTLAQKQEECKPVNLHCDHLINPLGIDNANPRLSWMLDDARQGARQTAYQIIVSTDSLKANNENGEIWNSGKKESDQILVTYPEKNLQPFTKYYWKVNVWDKDGKKATSDINSFETGMMGMENWQGAWIGDNRDINYKPAPYFRKTFDTQKKVKSARAYIAVAGYTNYTSTERKSETNRLDPLYTRFDRRNFYVTYDVTNQLQKGKNAIGVLLGNGWYNHQSKAVWDFDRAPWRNRPAFCMDLRITYEDGTTEVIRSERDWKTSSGALIFNSIYYSGTL
;
A
#
# COMPACT_ATOMS: atom_id res chain seq x y z
N MET A 1 -45.01 66.53 11.91
CA MET A 1 -43.70 65.79 12.03
C MET A 1 -43.99 64.29 12.14
N THR A 2 -43.87 63.62 11.06
CA THR A 2 -44.18 62.18 10.94
C THR A 2 -42.83 61.39 10.91
N ALA A 3 -42.58 60.61 11.91
CA ALA A 3 -41.36 59.83 12.03
C ALA A 3 -41.55 58.49 11.21
N LEU A 4 -40.78 58.29 10.16
CA LEU A 4 -40.65 57.02 9.48
C LEU A 4 -39.73 56.10 10.27
N ALA A 5 -40.28 55.00 10.76
CA ALA A 5 -39.50 53.91 11.35
C ALA A 5 -38.95 53.05 10.21
N CYS A 6 -37.61 53.06 10.03
CA CYS A 6 -36.90 52.21 9.08
C CYS A 6 -36.63 50.85 9.75
N CYS A 7 -37.42 49.81 9.43
CA CYS A 7 -37.14 48.44 9.80
C CYS A 7 -35.98 47.90 8.95
N ALA A 8 -34.78 47.81 9.50
CA ALA A 8 -33.67 47.14 8.92
C ALA A 8 -33.87 45.60 9.00
N LEU A 9 -34.19 44.99 7.88
CA LEU A 9 -34.13 43.55 7.73
C LEU A 9 -32.65 43.10 7.79
N GLN A 10 -32.26 42.51 8.91
CA GLN A 10 -30.98 41.80 9.00
C GLN A 10 -31.07 40.50 8.19
N PRO A 11 -30.13 40.23 7.29
CA PRO A 11 -30.08 38.95 6.63
C PRO A 11 -29.72 37.88 7.67
N THR A 12 -30.65 36.98 7.93
CA THR A 12 -30.37 35.74 8.69
C THR A 12 -29.40 34.91 7.84
N LEU A 13 -28.12 34.93 8.19
CA LEU A 13 -27.17 33.96 7.69
C LEU A 13 -27.70 32.60 8.08
N ALA A 14 -28.15 31.81 7.10
CA ALA A 14 -28.50 30.45 7.31
C ALA A 14 -27.25 29.72 7.81
N GLN A 15 -27.22 29.42 9.10
CA GLN A 15 -26.18 28.60 9.71
C GLN A 15 -26.19 27.27 9.00
N LYS A 16 -25.13 26.99 8.24
CA LYS A 16 -24.93 25.69 7.58
C LYS A 16 -24.98 24.66 8.72
N GLN A 17 -26.03 23.87 8.75
CA GLN A 17 -26.21 22.85 9.77
C GLN A 17 -25.05 21.88 9.60
N GLU A 18 -24.10 21.92 10.54
CA GLU A 18 -22.95 21.01 10.55
C GLU A 18 -23.49 19.59 10.74
N GLU A 19 -23.36 18.81 9.71
CA GLU A 19 -23.84 17.43 9.69
C GLU A 19 -22.68 16.51 10.09
N CYS A 20 -22.98 15.50 10.91
CA CYS A 20 -22.04 14.43 11.20
C CYS A 20 -21.57 13.78 9.89
N LYS A 21 -20.27 13.61 9.70
CA LYS A 21 -19.70 12.85 8.58
C LYS A 21 -18.58 11.92 9.06
N PRO A 22 -18.60 10.62 8.73
CA PRO A 22 -17.44 9.75 8.93
C PRO A 22 -16.38 10.09 7.88
N VAL A 23 -15.15 10.37 8.36
CA VAL A 23 -14.00 10.81 7.57
C VAL A 23 -12.74 10.05 7.97
N ASN A 24 -11.64 10.26 7.25
CA ASN A 24 -10.33 9.68 7.55
C ASN A 24 -10.39 8.16 7.73
N LEU A 25 -10.99 7.49 6.73
CA LEU A 25 -11.10 6.04 6.72
C LEU A 25 -9.73 5.38 6.54
N HIS A 26 -9.39 4.46 7.45
CA HIS A 26 -8.13 3.72 7.41
C HIS A 26 -8.37 2.21 7.45
N CYS A 27 -7.51 1.48 6.76
CA CYS A 27 -7.38 0.04 6.85
C CYS A 27 -5.97 -0.28 7.40
N ASP A 28 -5.90 -0.96 8.55
CA ASP A 28 -4.65 -1.18 9.31
C ASP A 28 -3.81 0.10 9.49
N HIS A 29 -4.48 1.21 9.84
CA HIS A 29 -3.92 2.55 10.05
C HIS A 29 -3.39 3.26 8.79
N LEU A 30 -3.64 2.73 7.59
CA LEU A 30 -3.20 3.29 6.32
C LEU A 30 -4.40 3.75 5.48
N ILE A 31 -4.19 4.77 4.66
CA ILE A 31 -5.19 5.26 3.71
C ILE A 31 -5.02 4.53 2.38
N ASN A 32 -6.07 3.85 1.92
CA ASN A 32 -6.08 3.10 0.66
C ASN A 32 -4.84 2.22 0.45
N PRO A 33 -4.46 1.38 1.43
CA PRO A 33 -3.21 0.63 1.36
C PRO A 33 -3.18 -0.40 0.24
N LEU A 34 -1.98 -0.65 -0.27
CA LEU A 34 -1.66 -1.73 -1.20
C LEU A 34 -0.85 -2.82 -0.47
N GLY A 35 -1.13 -4.08 -0.78
CA GLY A 35 -0.32 -5.21 -0.29
C GLY A 35 -0.60 -5.60 1.16
N ILE A 36 -1.84 -5.51 1.61
CA ILE A 36 -2.25 -5.99 2.95
C ILE A 36 -2.23 -7.52 2.97
N ASP A 37 -1.49 -8.10 3.92
CA ASP A 37 -1.45 -9.55 4.16
C ASP A 37 -2.26 -10.00 5.39
N ASN A 38 -2.81 -9.04 6.12
CA ASN A 38 -3.65 -9.34 7.28
C ASN A 38 -5.02 -9.85 6.81
N ALA A 39 -5.36 -11.10 7.16
CA ALA A 39 -6.66 -11.68 6.80
C ALA A 39 -7.83 -11.02 7.55
N ASN A 40 -7.56 -10.36 8.67
CA ASN A 40 -8.54 -9.65 9.49
C ASN A 40 -8.11 -8.19 9.70
N PRO A 41 -8.06 -7.35 8.65
CA PRO A 41 -7.61 -5.97 8.78
C PRO A 41 -8.55 -5.16 9.67
N ARG A 42 -7.99 -4.15 10.32
CA ARG A 42 -8.74 -3.23 11.18
C ARG A 42 -9.20 -2.03 10.35
N LEU A 43 -10.49 -1.82 10.29
CA LEU A 43 -11.12 -0.68 9.65
C LEU A 43 -11.44 0.37 10.69
N SER A 44 -11.05 1.61 10.44
CA SER A 44 -11.30 2.71 11.37
C SER A 44 -11.67 4.00 10.64
N TRP A 45 -12.34 4.90 11.35
CA TRP A 45 -12.75 6.20 10.85
C TRP A 45 -12.78 7.22 11.98
N MET A 46 -12.96 8.47 11.65
CA MET A 46 -13.20 9.57 12.58
C MET A 46 -14.57 10.19 12.30
N LEU A 47 -15.12 10.89 13.26
CA LEU A 47 -16.32 11.69 13.08
C LEU A 47 -15.94 13.16 12.90
N ASP A 48 -16.40 13.78 11.83
CA ASP A 48 -16.40 15.21 11.62
C ASP A 48 -17.79 15.74 12.02
N ASP A 49 -17.90 16.26 13.22
CA ASP A 49 -19.14 16.79 13.80
C ASP A 49 -18.80 17.82 14.90
N ALA A 50 -18.96 19.10 14.59
CA ALA A 50 -18.63 20.16 15.52
C ALA A 50 -19.72 20.45 16.57
N ARG A 51 -20.85 19.72 16.55
CA ARG A 51 -21.93 19.91 17.51
C ARG A 51 -21.54 19.49 18.91
N GLN A 52 -21.98 20.23 19.92
CA GLN A 52 -21.74 19.87 21.32
C GLN A 52 -22.32 18.48 21.65
N GLY A 53 -21.51 17.63 22.28
CA GLY A 53 -21.88 16.26 22.64
C GLY A 53 -21.99 15.33 21.42
N ALA A 54 -21.30 15.69 20.30
CA ALA A 54 -21.22 14.85 19.12
C ALA A 54 -20.69 13.45 19.47
N ARG A 55 -21.38 12.42 19.02
CA ARG A 55 -21.00 11.02 19.19
C ARG A 55 -21.71 10.15 18.17
N GLN A 56 -21.10 9.02 17.87
CA GLN A 56 -21.73 7.92 17.17
C GLN A 56 -22.57 7.08 18.15
N THR A 57 -23.72 6.62 17.70
CA THR A 57 -24.57 5.68 18.46
C THR A 57 -24.61 4.30 17.80
N ALA A 58 -24.40 4.24 16.48
CA ALA A 58 -24.33 2.99 15.71
C ALA A 58 -23.43 3.14 14.49
N TYR A 59 -22.99 2.02 13.96
CA TYR A 59 -22.29 1.96 12.67
C TYR A 59 -22.78 0.78 11.82
N GLN A 60 -22.46 0.85 10.51
CA GLN A 60 -22.57 -0.26 9.56
C GLN A 60 -21.42 -0.16 8.57
N ILE A 61 -20.65 -1.22 8.43
CA ILE A 61 -19.54 -1.32 7.45
C ILE A 61 -20.01 -2.16 6.28
N ILE A 62 -19.62 -1.72 5.08
CA ILE A 62 -19.95 -2.35 3.80
C ILE A 62 -18.65 -2.55 3.04
N VAL A 63 -18.37 -3.80 2.62
CA VAL A 63 -17.18 -4.18 1.85
C VAL A 63 -17.60 -4.91 0.58
N SER A 64 -17.01 -4.55 -0.54
CA SER A 64 -17.31 -5.09 -1.86
C SER A 64 -16.05 -5.15 -2.72
N THR A 65 -16.01 -5.98 -3.75
CA THR A 65 -14.99 -5.94 -4.80
C THR A 65 -15.33 -4.95 -5.92
N ASP A 66 -16.51 -4.37 -5.89
CA ASP A 66 -17.02 -3.41 -6.85
C ASP A 66 -17.40 -2.09 -6.16
N SER A 67 -16.83 -0.97 -6.63
CA SER A 67 -17.06 0.35 -6.03
C SER A 67 -18.52 0.82 -6.16
N LEU A 68 -19.20 0.48 -7.25
CA LEU A 68 -20.61 0.84 -7.44
C LEU A 68 -21.51 0.04 -6.51
N LYS A 69 -21.22 -1.27 -6.32
CA LYS A 69 -21.92 -2.09 -5.34
C LYS A 69 -21.73 -1.56 -3.93
N ALA A 70 -20.49 -1.25 -3.53
CA ALA A 70 -20.22 -0.65 -2.23
C ALA A 70 -20.98 0.66 -2.05
N ASN A 71 -21.02 1.50 -3.09
CA ASN A 71 -21.75 2.76 -3.06
C ASN A 71 -23.27 2.56 -2.88
N ASN A 72 -23.82 1.55 -3.50
CA ASN A 72 -25.24 1.18 -3.39
C ASN A 72 -25.54 0.30 -2.15
N GLU A 73 -24.65 0.28 -1.18
CA GLU A 73 -24.79 -0.48 0.07
C GLU A 73 -24.88 -2.00 -0.11
N ASN A 74 -24.47 -2.51 -1.28
CA ASN A 74 -24.36 -3.94 -1.53
C ASN A 74 -22.97 -4.44 -1.11
N GLY A 75 -22.90 -4.98 0.10
CA GLY A 75 -21.68 -5.56 0.67
C GLY A 75 -21.61 -7.06 0.44
N GLU A 76 -21.39 -7.48 -0.82
CA GLU A 76 -21.34 -8.92 -1.16
C GLU A 76 -20.18 -9.66 -0.47
N ILE A 77 -19.14 -8.92 -0.07
CA ILE A 77 -18.01 -9.49 0.69
C ILE A 77 -18.32 -9.45 2.19
N TRP A 78 -18.77 -8.30 2.67
CA TRP A 78 -19.17 -8.13 4.05
C TRP A 78 -20.11 -6.94 4.24
N ASN A 79 -21.17 -7.20 4.98
CA ASN A 79 -22.05 -6.17 5.51
C ASN A 79 -22.25 -6.46 7.00
N SER A 80 -21.75 -5.59 7.87
CA SER A 80 -21.86 -5.79 9.32
C SER A 80 -23.31 -5.73 9.85
N GLY A 81 -24.25 -5.26 9.04
CA GLY A 81 -25.53 -4.76 9.52
C GLY A 81 -25.33 -3.54 10.42
N LYS A 82 -26.44 -2.91 10.84
CA LYS A 82 -26.38 -1.85 11.84
C LYS A 82 -25.99 -2.45 13.20
N LYS A 83 -24.95 -1.91 13.81
CA LYS A 83 -24.46 -2.28 15.15
C LYS A 83 -24.57 -1.07 16.06
N GLU A 84 -25.34 -1.20 17.13
CA GLU A 84 -25.44 -0.17 18.18
C GLU A 84 -24.12 -0.16 18.96
N SER A 85 -23.27 0.83 18.68
CA SER A 85 -21.93 0.96 19.26
C SER A 85 -21.31 2.31 18.88
N ASP A 86 -20.50 2.83 19.78
CA ASP A 86 -19.66 4.03 19.59
C ASP A 86 -18.24 3.68 19.11
N GLN A 87 -17.93 2.41 18.86
CA GLN A 87 -16.63 1.98 18.34
C GLN A 87 -16.36 2.56 16.95
N ILE A 88 -15.16 3.12 16.79
CA ILE A 88 -14.63 3.69 15.54
C ILE A 88 -13.46 2.87 14.97
N LEU A 89 -13.16 1.72 15.57
CA LEU A 89 -12.16 0.76 15.13
C LEU A 89 -12.79 -0.64 15.19
N VAL A 90 -12.90 -1.30 14.06
CA VAL A 90 -13.57 -2.59 13.92
C VAL A 90 -12.67 -3.54 13.14
N THR A 91 -12.44 -4.72 13.69
CA THR A 91 -11.73 -5.78 12.98
C THR A 91 -12.66 -6.45 11.98
N TYR A 92 -12.23 -6.59 10.74
CA TYR A 92 -12.91 -7.35 9.71
C TYR A 92 -12.98 -8.83 10.15
N PRO A 93 -14.17 -9.40 10.31
CA PRO A 93 -14.32 -10.68 11.00
C PRO A 93 -14.15 -11.90 10.09
N GLU A 94 -14.36 -11.72 8.79
CA GLU A 94 -14.36 -12.82 7.83
C GLU A 94 -12.93 -13.23 7.46
N LYS A 95 -12.78 -14.44 6.95
CA LYS A 95 -11.49 -14.99 6.52
C LYS A 95 -11.47 -15.30 5.01
N ASN A 96 -12.24 -14.55 4.25
CA ASN A 96 -12.49 -14.80 2.83
C ASN A 96 -11.80 -13.81 1.90
N LEU A 97 -10.92 -12.95 2.42
CA LEU A 97 -10.12 -12.07 1.58
C LEU A 97 -9.20 -12.90 0.67
N GLN A 98 -9.25 -12.60 -0.61
CA GLN A 98 -8.44 -13.29 -1.63
C GLN A 98 -7.14 -12.50 -1.87
N PRO A 99 -6.01 -13.16 -2.19
CA PRO A 99 -4.79 -12.46 -2.55
C PRO A 99 -4.99 -11.60 -3.81
N PHE A 100 -4.20 -10.54 -3.95
CA PHE A 100 -4.15 -9.65 -5.12
C PHE A 100 -5.49 -9.01 -5.48
N THR A 101 -6.35 -8.80 -4.50
CA THR A 101 -7.73 -8.35 -4.72
C THR A 101 -7.94 -6.97 -4.13
N LYS A 102 -8.52 -6.07 -4.92
CA LYS A 102 -8.92 -4.75 -4.47
C LYS A 102 -10.33 -4.80 -3.90
N TYR A 103 -10.47 -4.30 -2.68
CA TYR A 103 -11.72 -4.15 -1.96
C TYR A 103 -12.05 -2.67 -1.81
N TYR A 104 -13.33 -2.35 -1.93
CA TYR A 104 -13.90 -1.04 -1.68
C TYR A 104 -14.77 -1.12 -0.44
N TRP A 105 -14.72 -0.10 0.39
CA TRP A 105 -15.49 -0.09 1.60
C TRP A 105 -15.93 1.31 1.99
N LYS A 106 -17.03 1.36 2.75
CA LYS A 106 -17.53 2.57 3.37
C LYS A 106 -18.16 2.24 4.72
N VAL A 107 -18.40 3.29 5.50
CA VAL A 107 -19.10 3.20 6.76
C VAL A 107 -20.30 4.15 6.76
N ASN A 108 -21.44 3.62 7.22
CA ASN A 108 -22.56 4.41 7.66
C ASN A 108 -22.48 4.54 9.17
N VAL A 109 -22.73 5.73 9.70
CA VAL A 109 -22.83 5.98 11.14
C VAL A 109 -24.18 6.60 11.47
N TRP A 110 -24.66 6.39 12.70
CA TRP A 110 -25.81 7.10 13.24
C TRP A 110 -25.29 8.00 14.36
N ASP A 111 -25.62 9.26 14.27
CA ASP A 111 -25.19 10.28 15.23
C ASP A 111 -26.02 10.24 16.54
N LYS A 112 -25.76 11.18 17.46
CA LYS A 112 -26.46 11.28 18.74
C LYS A 112 -27.97 11.47 18.63
N ASP A 113 -28.44 11.98 17.48
CA ASP A 113 -29.84 12.27 17.21
C ASP A 113 -30.50 11.14 16.37
N GLY A 114 -29.74 10.04 16.10
CA GLY A 114 -30.18 8.91 15.31
C GLY A 114 -30.17 9.18 13.79
N LYS A 115 -29.59 10.30 13.34
CA LYS A 115 -29.49 10.62 11.91
C LYS A 115 -28.35 9.81 11.27
N LYS A 116 -28.64 9.17 10.15
CA LYS A 116 -27.64 8.42 9.37
C LYS A 116 -26.75 9.37 8.56
N ALA A 117 -25.45 9.13 8.61
CA ALA A 117 -24.43 9.76 7.77
C ALA A 117 -23.54 8.68 7.12
N THR A 118 -23.00 8.97 5.96
CA THR A 118 -22.25 8.01 5.14
C THR A 118 -20.91 8.59 4.75
N SER A 119 -19.85 7.79 4.83
CA SER A 119 -18.50 8.17 4.37
C SER A 119 -18.42 8.19 2.84
N ASP A 120 -17.38 8.82 2.35
CA ASP A 120 -16.88 8.54 1.01
C ASP A 120 -16.38 7.08 0.92
N ILE A 121 -16.23 6.54 -0.30
CA ILE A 121 -15.70 5.20 -0.51
C ILE A 121 -14.18 5.24 -0.40
N ASN A 122 -13.62 4.34 0.39
CA ASN A 122 -12.19 4.04 0.45
C ASN A 122 -11.93 2.63 -0.11
N SER A 123 -10.65 2.28 -0.26
CA SER A 123 -10.26 0.96 -0.72
C SER A 123 -9.07 0.42 0.07
N PHE A 124 -8.88 -0.88 0.01
CA PHE A 124 -7.63 -1.54 0.34
C PHE A 124 -7.39 -2.67 -0.67
N GLU A 125 -6.15 -3.04 -0.86
CA GLU A 125 -5.78 -4.11 -1.78
C GLU A 125 -4.93 -5.13 -1.03
N THR A 126 -5.30 -6.41 -1.11
CA THR A 126 -4.54 -7.50 -0.50
C THR A 126 -3.26 -7.77 -1.28
N GLY A 127 -2.24 -8.20 -0.57
CA GLY A 127 -0.96 -8.59 -1.12
C GLY A 127 -0.87 -10.08 -1.43
N MET A 128 0.27 -10.66 -1.11
CA MET A 128 0.55 -12.08 -1.31
C MET A 128 -0.32 -12.99 -0.45
N MET A 129 -0.71 -12.57 0.74
CA MET A 129 -1.53 -13.33 1.70
C MET A 129 -0.92 -14.69 2.12
N GLY A 130 0.24 -15.06 1.59
CA GLY A 130 0.94 -16.30 1.89
C GLY A 130 2.17 -16.50 1.01
N MET A 131 3.09 -17.35 1.47
CA MET A 131 4.33 -17.63 0.74
C MET A 131 4.09 -18.45 -0.55
N GLU A 132 3.04 -19.24 -0.59
CA GLU A 132 2.63 -20.08 -1.71
C GLU A 132 2.22 -19.30 -2.96
N ASN A 133 1.91 -18.01 -2.78
CA ASN A 133 1.48 -17.13 -3.87
C ASN A 133 2.64 -16.44 -4.61
N TRP A 134 3.87 -16.57 -4.08
CA TRP A 134 5.07 -16.10 -4.76
C TRP A 134 5.44 -17.06 -5.92
N GLN A 135 5.74 -16.49 -7.08
CA GLN A 135 6.21 -17.22 -8.25
C GLN A 135 7.70 -16.95 -8.55
N GLY A 136 8.19 -15.79 -8.12
CA GLY A 136 9.57 -15.39 -8.28
C GLY A 136 10.53 -16.18 -7.39
N ALA A 137 11.77 -16.31 -7.84
CA ALA A 137 12.87 -16.84 -7.05
C ALA A 137 13.71 -15.71 -6.46
N TRP A 138 14.38 -15.98 -5.32
CA TRP A 138 15.43 -15.10 -4.82
C TRP A 138 16.61 -15.09 -5.78
N ILE A 139 16.99 -13.93 -6.28
CA ILE A 139 18.14 -13.72 -7.16
C ILE A 139 19.08 -12.66 -6.59
N GLY A 140 20.38 -12.87 -6.79
CA GLY A 140 21.46 -11.96 -6.41
C GLY A 140 22.58 -12.00 -7.44
N ASP A 141 23.60 -11.17 -7.30
CA ASP A 141 24.83 -11.31 -8.08
C ASP A 141 25.74 -12.39 -7.46
N ASN A 142 26.51 -13.09 -8.26
CA ASN A 142 27.45 -14.13 -7.79
C ASN A 142 28.80 -13.54 -7.36
N ARG A 143 28.80 -12.34 -6.75
CA ARG A 143 30.02 -11.69 -6.27
C ARG A 143 30.32 -12.08 -4.82
N ASP A 144 31.58 -11.90 -4.44
CA ASP A 144 32.02 -12.08 -3.05
C ASP A 144 31.19 -11.20 -2.09
N ILE A 145 30.95 -11.72 -0.88
CA ILE A 145 30.16 -11.04 0.16
C ILE A 145 30.72 -9.64 0.50
N ASN A 146 32.02 -9.41 0.35
CA ASN A 146 32.68 -8.13 0.63
C ASN A 146 32.85 -7.25 -0.60
N TYR A 147 32.36 -7.70 -1.76
CA TYR A 147 32.37 -6.88 -2.97
C TYR A 147 31.51 -5.64 -2.76
N LYS A 148 32.12 -4.45 -2.89
CA LYS A 148 31.50 -3.18 -2.45
C LYS A 148 30.46 -2.62 -3.40
N PRO A 149 30.64 -2.67 -4.74
CA PRO A 149 29.68 -2.06 -5.66
C PRO A 149 28.27 -2.65 -5.52
N ALA A 150 27.28 -1.76 -5.62
CA ALA A 150 25.88 -2.14 -5.59
C ALA A 150 25.49 -2.94 -6.85
N PRO A 151 24.74 -4.04 -6.72
CA PRO A 151 24.28 -4.81 -7.86
C PRO A 151 23.06 -4.14 -8.52
N TYR A 152 23.10 -4.05 -9.84
CA TYR A 152 22.01 -3.66 -10.71
C TYR A 152 21.46 -4.88 -11.42
N PHE A 153 20.13 -4.97 -11.48
CA PHE A 153 19.43 -6.02 -12.21
C PHE A 153 18.48 -5.41 -13.21
N ARG A 154 18.31 -6.10 -14.35
CA ARG A 154 17.41 -5.66 -15.41
C ARG A 154 16.76 -6.85 -16.10
N LYS A 155 15.46 -6.71 -16.36
CA LYS A 155 14.68 -7.61 -17.24
C LYS A 155 13.90 -6.78 -18.25
N THR A 156 13.85 -7.23 -19.49
CA THR A 156 12.95 -6.71 -20.53
C THR A 156 11.84 -7.71 -20.80
N PHE A 157 10.65 -7.22 -21.10
CA PHE A 157 9.48 -8.04 -21.41
C PHE A 157 8.54 -7.26 -22.33
N ASP A 158 7.60 -7.94 -22.96
CA ASP A 158 6.64 -7.35 -23.87
C ASP A 158 5.21 -7.56 -23.35
N THR A 159 4.43 -6.49 -23.28
CA THR A 159 2.99 -6.56 -23.02
C THR A 159 2.22 -6.47 -24.32
N GLN A 160 1.45 -7.49 -24.65
CA GLN A 160 0.75 -7.57 -25.94
C GLN A 160 -0.65 -6.88 -25.90
N LYS A 161 -1.21 -6.73 -24.69
CA LYS A 161 -2.56 -6.23 -24.46
C LYS A 161 -2.53 -4.92 -23.69
N LYS A 162 -3.68 -4.24 -23.66
CA LYS A 162 -3.84 -3.03 -22.85
C LYS A 162 -3.90 -3.37 -21.36
N VAL A 163 -3.02 -2.75 -20.57
CA VAL A 163 -2.91 -2.95 -19.13
C VAL A 163 -4.07 -2.26 -18.43
N LYS A 164 -4.81 -3.00 -17.61
CA LYS A 164 -5.84 -2.49 -16.69
C LYS A 164 -5.25 -2.10 -15.35
N SER A 165 -4.40 -2.96 -14.79
CA SER A 165 -3.66 -2.70 -13.55
C SER A 165 -2.37 -3.52 -13.50
N ALA A 166 -1.36 -2.98 -12.83
CA ALA A 166 -0.10 -3.68 -12.62
C ALA A 166 0.44 -3.39 -11.22
N ARG A 167 0.86 -4.44 -10.51
CA ARG A 167 1.43 -4.38 -9.17
C ARG A 167 2.76 -5.10 -9.13
N ALA A 168 3.79 -4.39 -8.69
CA ALA A 168 5.09 -4.98 -8.43
C ALA A 168 5.21 -5.28 -6.92
N TYR A 169 5.33 -6.56 -6.60
CA TYR A 169 5.62 -7.06 -5.26
C TYR A 169 7.09 -7.42 -5.21
N ILE A 170 7.85 -6.77 -4.32
CA ILE A 170 9.30 -6.97 -4.23
C ILE A 170 9.74 -7.15 -2.79
N ALA A 171 10.23 -8.36 -2.47
CA ALA A 171 10.89 -8.67 -1.21
C ALA A 171 12.40 -8.52 -1.38
N VAL A 172 13.07 -7.93 -0.40
CA VAL A 172 14.50 -7.62 -0.51
C VAL A 172 15.21 -7.97 0.78
N ALA A 173 16.34 -8.65 0.62
CA ALA A 173 17.37 -8.77 1.63
C ALA A 173 18.39 -7.64 1.39
N GLY A 174 18.23 -6.53 2.09
CA GLY A 174 18.88 -5.25 1.86
C GLY A 174 17.87 -4.12 1.66
N TYR A 175 18.21 -3.16 0.81
CA TYR A 175 17.29 -2.11 0.36
C TYR A 175 17.19 -2.10 -1.16
N THR A 176 16.07 -1.63 -1.68
CA THR A 176 15.85 -1.53 -3.12
C THR A 176 15.53 -0.11 -3.58
N ASN A 177 15.92 0.15 -4.81
CA ASN A 177 15.39 1.23 -5.62
C ASN A 177 14.87 0.59 -6.91
N TYR A 178 13.55 0.56 -7.04
CA TYR A 178 12.86 -0.06 -8.17
C TYR A 178 12.54 0.99 -9.23
N THR A 179 12.75 0.63 -10.49
CA THR A 179 12.38 1.44 -11.66
C THR A 179 11.65 0.59 -12.68
N SER A 180 10.62 1.15 -13.30
CA SER A 180 9.89 0.52 -14.40
C SER A 180 9.85 1.48 -15.59
N THR A 181 10.22 0.98 -16.77
CA THR A 181 10.17 1.72 -18.04
C THR A 181 10.73 3.16 -17.90
N GLU A 182 11.95 3.27 -17.34
CA GLU A 182 12.70 4.52 -17.14
C GLU A 182 12.13 5.48 -16.08
N ARG A 183 11.07 5.12 -15.38
CA ARG A 183 10.51 5.91 -14.29
C ARG A 183 10.75 5.23 -12.94
N LYS A 184 11.15 6.00 -11.95
CA LYS A 184 11.14 5.54 -10.56
C LYS A 184 9.71 5.25 -10.14
N SER A 185 9.50 4.13 -9.46
CA SER A 185 8.17 3.72 -9.01
C SER A 185 7.58 4.67 -7.97
N GLU A 186 8.40 5.25 -7.10
CA GLU A 186 7.97 6.22 -6.08
C GLU A 186 9.16 7.00 -5.50
N THR A 187 8.85 7.99 -4.66
CA THR A 187 9.84 8.79 -3.91
C THR A 187 10.41 8.06 -2.70
N ASN A 188 9.87 6.89 -2.36
CA ASN A 188 10.28 6.13 -1.19
C ASN A 188 11.71 5.59 -1.38
N ARG A 189 12.51 5.78 -0.36
CA ARG A 189 13.88 5.28 -0.29
C ARG A 189 13.99 4.39 0.95
N LEU A 190 14.95 3.47 0.94
CA LEU A 190 15.20 2.56 2.06
C LEU A 190 14.06 1.55 2.30
N ASP A 191 13.41 1.10 1.25
CA ASP A 191 12.42 0.01 1.30
C ASP A 191 13.07 -1.34 0.96
N PRO A 192 12.53 -2.42 1.52
CA PRO A 192 11.64 -2.51 2.68
C PRO A 192 12.35 -2.17 3.99
N LEU A 193 11.58 -1.96 5.06
CA LEU A 193 12.13 -1.70 6.39
C LEU A 193 13.02 -2.85 6.88
N TYR A 194 13.98 -2.51 7.78
CA TYR A 194 14.84 -3.48 8.44
C TYR A 194 14.04 -4.52 9.22
N THR A 195 14.52 -5.75 9.15
CA THR A 195 14.05 -6.87 9.98
C THR A 195 15.22 -7.80 10.31
N ARG A 196 15.00 -8.76 11.17
CA ARG A 196 15.92 -9.86 11.37
C ARG A 196 15.84 -10.83 10.19
N PHE A 197 16.75 -10.68 9.22
CA PHE A 197 16.67 -11.29 7.90
C PHE A 197 16.71 -12.83 7.88
N ASP A 198 17.22 -13.46 8.93
CA ASP A 198 17.18 -14.92 9.10
C ASP A 198 15.82 -15.43 9.59
N ARG A 199 14.90 -14.52 9.93
CA ARG A 199 13.55 -14.83 10.41
C ARG A 199 12.47 -14.34 9.48
N ARG A 200 12.63 -13.15 8.89
CA ARG A 200 11.62 -12.48 8.07
C ARG A 200 12.27 -11.53 7.09
N ASN A 201 11.72 -11.48 5.90
CA ASN A 201 11.96 -10.40 4.95
C ASN A 201 10.62 -9.72 4.65
N PHE A 202 10.57 -8.40 4.72
CA PHE A 202 9.42 -7.65 4.25
C PHE A 202 9.45 -7.51 2.74
N TYR A 203 8.30 -7.30 2.16
CA TYR A 203 8.16 -6.85 0.78
C TYR A 203 7.38 -5.54 0.73
N VAL A 204 7.50 -4.84 -0.37
CA VAL A 204 6.73 -3.64 -0.70
C VAL A 204 5.92 -3.90 -1.96
N THR A 205 4.80 -3.20 -2.08
CA THR A 205 3.92 -3.27 -3.24
C THR A 205 3.87 -1.90 -3.90
N TYR A 206 4.18 -1.84 -5.19
CA TYR A 206 4.11 -0.63 -5.99
C TYR A 206 2.98 -0.72 -7.02
N ASP A 207 2.20 0.36 -7.16
CA ASP A 207 1.32 0.53 -8.32
C ASP A 207 2.14 1.05 -9.50
N VAL A 208 2.33 0.20 -10.49
CA VAL A 208 3.08 0.52 -11.70
C VAL A 208 2.23 0.55 -12.95
N THR A 209 0.91 0.59 -12.79
CA THR A 209 -0.07 0.57 -13.87
C THR A 209 0.25 1.61 -14.96
N ASN A 210 0.50 2.84 -14.55
CA ASN A 210 0.76 3.96 -15.47
C ASN A 210 2.20 4.02 -15.99
N GLN A 211 3.06 3.08 -15.56
CA GLN A 211 4.46 2.99 -15.98
C GLN A 211 4.65 1.99 -17.11
N LEU A 212 3.70 1.08 -17.31
CA LEU A 212 3.73 0.10 -18.39
C LEU A 212 3.07 0.62 -19.64
N GLN A 213 3.66 0.27 -20.78
CA GLN A 213 3.12 0.57 -22.08
C GLN A 213 2.90 -0.72 -22.89
N LYS A 214 2.03 -0.69 -23.88
CA LYS A 214 1.90 -1.80 -24.84
C LYS A 214 3.21 -1.95 -25.62
N GLY A 215 3.67 -3.19 -25.78
CA GLY A 215 4.94 -3.51 -26.41
C GLY A 215 6.08 -3.64 -25.38
N LYS A 216 7.24 -3.12 -25.72
CA LYS A 216 8.47 -3.33 -24.95
C LYS A 216 8.49 -2.54 -23.65
N ASN A 217 8.77 -3.24 -22.57
CA ASN A 217 8.94 -2.70 -21.22
C ASN A 217 10.27 -3.18 -20.62
N ALA A 218 10.72 -2.47 -19.58
CA ALA A 218 11.90 -2.87 -18.83
C ALA A 218 11.68 -2.65 -17.33
N ILE A 219 12.23 -3.54 -16.53
CA ILE A 219 12.32 -3.42 -15.08
C ILE A 219 13.80 -3.26 -14.72
N GLY A 220 14.10 -2.32 -13.84
CA GLY A 220 15.39 -2.15 -13.20
C GLY A 220 15.27 -2.28 -11.69
N VAL A 221 16.18 -3.01 -11.07
CA VAL A 221 16.30 -3.14 -9.61
C VAL A 221 17.73 -2.84 -9.21
N LEU A 222 17.90 -1.83 -8.38
CA LEU A 222 19.15 -1.51 -7.73
C LEU A 222 19.07 -1.91 -6.27
N LEU A 223 20.02 -2.73 -5.79
CA LEU A 223 20.04 -3.17 -4.40
C LEU A 223 21.13 -2.46 -3.61
N GLY A 224 20.76 -1.98 -2.42
CA GLY A 224 21.68 -1.49 -1.41
C GLY A 224 21.95 -2.54 -0.33
N ASN A 225 23.13 -2.48 0.27
CA ASN A 225 23.58 -3.40 1.31
C ASN A 225 22.67 -3.36 2.55
N GLY A 226 22.24 -2.17 2.98
CA GLY A 226 21.47 -1.99 4.20
C GLY A 226 22.13 -2.62 5.43
N TRP A 227 21.30 -3.13 6.34
CA TRP A 227 21.75 -3.93 7.48
C TRP A 227 21.92 -5.41 7.14
N TYR A 228 21.53 -5.84 5.95
CA TYR A 228 21.70 -7.21 5.49
C TYR A 228 23.16 -7.55 5.17
N ASN A 229 23.86 -6.67 4.46
CA ASN A 229 25.28 -6.83 4.14
C ASN A 229 26.10 -5.65 4.70
N HIS A 230 26.09 -5.49 6.00
CA HIS A 230 26.92 -4.48 6.64
C HIS A 230 28.40 -4.87 6.54
N GLN A 231 29.21 -4.02 5.89
CA GLN A 231 30.58 -4.35 5.49
C GLN A 231 31.65 -3.70 6.37
N SER A 232 31.26 -2.95 7.38
CA SER A 232 32.15 -2.31 8.31
C SER A 232 31.83 -2.70 9.74
N LYS A 233 32.83 -2.68 10.62
CA LYS A 233 32.63 -2.97 12.03
C LYS A 233 31.70 -1.92 12.64
N ALA A 234 30.62 -2.36 13.24
CA ALA A 234 29.63 -1.53 13.92
C ALA A 234 29.41 -2.03 15.34
N VAL A 235 28.79 -1.19 16.17
CA VAL A 235 28.55 -1.47 17.61
C VAL A 235 27.76 -2.77 17.84
N TRP A 236 26.91 -3.16 16.88
CA TRP A 236 26.04 -4.34 16.97
C TRP A 236 26.59 -5.59 16.26
N ASP A 237 27.82 -5.57 15.83
CA ASP A 237 28.50 -6.68 15.12
C ASP A 237 27.73 -7.21 13.88
N PHE A 238 27.00 -6.35 13.19
CA PHE A 238 26.24 -6.73 11.98
C PHE A 238 27.14 -7.17 10.82
N ASP A 239 28.42 -6.81 10.84
CA ASP A 239 29.44 -7.33 9.93
C ASP A 239 29.69 -8.85 10.14
N ARG A 240 29.24 -9.42 11.27
CA ARG A 240 29.30 -10.84 11.61
C ARG A 240 27.93 -11.49 11.75
N ALA A 241 26.87 -10.81 11.34
CA ALA A 241 25.51 -11.33 11.47
C ALA A 241 25.35 -12.65 10.70
N PRO A 242 24.65 -13.65 11.26
CA PRO A 242 24.50 -14.97 10.63
C PRO A 242 23.74 -14.93 9.31
N TRP A 243 22.95 -13.88 9.09
CA TRP A 243 22.19 -13.67 7.84
C TRP A 243 22.99 -12.92 6.77
N ARG A 244 24.17 -12.36 7.11
CA ARG A 244 24.93 -11.50 6.21
C ARG A 244 25.27 -12.22 4.92
N ASN A 245 24.88 -11.60 3.79
CA ASN A 245 25.24 -12.06 2.45
C ASN A 245 25.13 -10.90 1.46
N ARG A 246 25.43 -11.13 0.16
CA ARG A 246 25.17 -10.20 -0.91
C ARG A 246 23.67 -9.89 -0.99
N PRO A 247 23.27 -8.62 -1.22
CA PRO A 247 21.88 -8.26 -1.38
C PRO A 247 21.19 -9.10 -2.46
N ALA A 248 19.97 -9.51 -2.15
CA ALA A 248 19.15 -10.33 -3.04
C ALA A 248 17.70 -9.84 -2.99
N PHE A 249 16.92 -10.18 -4.01
CA PHE A 249 15.50 -9.87 -4.06
C PHE A 249 14.70 -11.02 -4.67
N CYS A 250 13.41 -11.04 -4.33
CA CYS A 250 12.38 -11.86 -4.96
C CYS A 250 11.27 -10.92 -5.43
N MET A 251 10.83 -11.06 -6.67
CA MET A 251 9.86 -10.13 -7.26
C MET A 251 8.86 -10.84 -8.15
N ASP A 252 7.58 -10.40 -8.01
CA ASP A 252 6.50 -10.68 -8.94
C ASP A 252 5.90 -9.35 -9.41
N LEU A 253 5.94 -9.08 -10.73
CA LEU A 253 5.13 -8.06 -11.36
C LEU A 253 3.88 -8.71 -11.93
N ARG A 254 2.75 -8.50 -11.29
CA ARG A 254 1.44 -9.01 -11.73
C ARG A 254 0.75 -7.95 -12.58
N ILE A 255 0.41 -8.34 -13.80
CA ILE A 255 -0.26 -7.48 -14.79
C ILE A 255 -1.64 -8.05 -15.04
N THR A 256 -2.67 -7.25 -14.86
CA THR A 256 -4.04 -7.57 -15.26
C THR A 256 -4.39 -6.75 -16.49
N TYR A 257 -4.84 -7.41 -17.53
CA TYR A 257 -5.25 -6.78 -18.77
C TYR A 257 -6.73 -6.43 -18.78
N GLU A 258 -7.16 -5.55 -19.71
CA GLU A 258 -8.58 -5.15 -19.81
C GLU A 258 -9.52 -6.30 -20.13
N ASP A 259 -9.05 -7.35 -20.80
CA ASP A 259 -9.83 -8.57 -21.06
C ASP A 259 -9.95 -9.50 -19.84
N GLY A 260 -9.41 -9.10 -18.67
CA GLY A 260 -9.44 -9.86 -17.44
C GLY A 260 -8.34 -10.93 -17.32
N THR A 261 -7.52 -11.17 -18.35
CA THR A 261 -6.39 -12.10 -18.25
C THR A 261 -5.27 -11.51 -17.41
N THR A 262 -4.47 -12.36 -16.79
CA THR A 262 -3.34 -11.98 -15.94
C THR A 262 -2.03 -12.58 -16.43
N GLU A 263 -0.93 -11.85 -16.21
CA GLU A 263 0.43 -12.29 -16.49
C GLU A 263 1.32 -11.94 -15.30
N VAL A 264 2.35 -12.77 -15.06
CA VAL A 264 3.33 -12.50 -14.00
C VAL A 264 4.73 -12.51 -14.59
N ILE A 265 5.40 -11.35 -14.50
CA ILE A 265 6.83 -11.21 -14.79
C ILE A 265 7.57 -11.37 -13.47
N ARG A 266 8.36 -12.42 -13.32
CA ARG A 266 8.97 -12.82 -12.06
C ARG A 266 10.49 -12.72 -12.07
N SER A 267 11.07 -12.66 -10.88
CA SER A 267 12.51 -12.81 -10.71
C SER A 267 12.94 -14.27 -10.95
N GLU A 268 13.86 -14.47 -11.88
CA GLU A 268 14.39 -15.78 -12.28
C GLU A 268 15.77 -15.61 -12.93
N ARG A 269 16.36 -16.69 -13.42
CA ARG A 269 17.76 -16.72 -13.91
C ARG A 269 18.02 -15.91 -15.18
N ASP A 270 17.00 -15.49 -15.91
CA ASP A 270 17.12 -14.72 -17.15
C ASP A 270 17.34 -13.21 -16.95
N TRP A 271 17.33 -12.75 -15.71
CA TRP A 271 17.68 -11.37 -15.39
C TRP A 271 19.16 -11.10 -15.65
N LYS A 272 19.43 -9.95 -16.25
CA LYS A 272 20.79 -9.44 -16.42
C LYS A 272 21.22 -8.71 -15.17
N THR A 273 22.50 -8.89 -14.77
CA THR A 273 23.10 -8.16 -13.65
C THR A 273 24.38 -7.47 -14.07
N SER A 274 24.69 -6.35 -13.43
CA SER A 274 25.90 -5.57 -13.62
C SER A 274 26.25 -4.81 -12.36
N SER A 275 27.51 -4.43 -12.20
CA SER A 275 27.92 -3.35 -11.28
C SER A 275 27.73 -2.01 -12.00
N GLY A 276 27.22 -1.01 -11.30
CA GLY A 276 26.99 0.32 -11.85
C GLY A 276 27.89 1.38 -11.23
N ALA A 277 27.45 2.61 -11.30
CA ALA A 277 28.18 3.78 -10.81
C ALA A 277 28.31 3.83 -9.28
N LEU A 278 27.43 3.13 -8.54
CA LEU A 278 27.51 3.07 -7.08
C LEU A 278 28.58 2.07 -6.65
N ILE A 279 29.76 2.57 -6.36
CA ILE A 279 30.94 1.76 -5.98
C ILE A 279 30.96 1.40 -4.50
N PHE A 280 30.17 2.11 -3.67
CA PHE A 280 30.01 1.85 -2.26
C PHE A 280 28.67 2.38 -1.76
N ASN A 281 28.03 1.67 -0.83
CA ASN A 281 26.85 2.14 -0.12
C ASN A 281 26.84 1.56 1.31
N SER A 282 26.44 2.38 2.27
CA SER A 282 26.36 1.99 3.68
C SER A 282 25.25 2.75 4.37
N ILE A 283 24.39 2.00 5.06
CA ILE A 283 23.33 2.59 5.89
C ILE A 283 23.88 3.29 7.13
N TYR A 284 24.98 2.77 7.67
CA TYR A 284 25.58 3.32 8.90
C TYR A 284 26.21 4.68 8.70
N TYR A 285 26.83 4.89 7.54
CA TYR A 285 27.47 6.18 7.18
C TYR A 285 26.58 7.10 6.36
N SER A 286 25.31 6.74 6.20
CA SER A 286 24.28 7.51 5.47
C SER A 286 24.73 7.95 4.07
N GLY A 287 25.51 7.12 3.36
CA GLY A 287 26.11 7.53 2.11
C GLY A 287 26.14 6.48 0.99
N THR A 288 26.20 7.02 -0.24
CA THR A 288 26.52 6.30 -1.46
C THR A 288 27.67 7.00 -2.15
N LEU A 289 28.68 6.27 -2.63
CA LEU A 289 29.79 6.74 -3.43
C LEU A 289 29.78 6.05 -4.79
#